data_587762596075de539e7e19314a4663fc
#
_entry.id   587762596075de539e7e19314a4663fc
#
_cell.length_a   1.000
_cell.length_b   1.000
_cell.length_c   1.000
_cell.angle_alpha   90.00
_cell.angle_beta   90.00
_cell.angle_gamma   90.00
#
_symmetry.space_group_name_H-M   'P 1'
#
loop_
_entity.id
_entity.type
_entity.pdbx_description
1 polymer ?
#
loop_
_entity_poly.entity_id
_entity_poly.type
_entity_poly.pdbx_seq_one_letter_code
_entity_poly.pdbx_strand_id
1 'polypeptide(L)'
;MLPVECTGTSKIESDGLKEQPTPQTYKGTRSYVCSGGDLLAPTAVESVVEGTANSSCTKLSATTRETLTWPDGTTSEIEIPIEVAIEPGAVDVRVTGTVVKGKYAGGGVTSTIPMPRCGPPARVEGPAAMTITPAAPVA
;
A
#
# COMPACT_ATOMS: atom_id res chain seq x y z
N MET A 1 -5.33 -9.41 19.73
CA MET A 1 -5.56 -9.97 18.39
C MET A 1 -4.24 -10.05 17.64
N LEU A 2 -4.00 -11.15 16.94
CA LEU A 2 -2.82 -11.33 16.12
C LEU A 2 -2.83 -10.36 14.93
N PRO A 3 -1.66 -9.95 14.44
CA PRO A 3 -1.59 -9.17 13.20
C PRO A 3 -2.19 -9.92 12.01
N VAL A 4 -2.73 -9.17 11.07
CA VAL A 4 -3.18 -9.69 9.77
C VAL A 4 -2.02 -9.53 8.80
N GLU A 5 -1.60 -10.62 8.16
CA GLU A 5 -0.50 -10.62 7.22
C GLU A 5 -1.00 -10.95 5.82
N CYS A 6 -0.69 -10.09 4.87
CA CYS A 6 -1.13 -10.20 3.49
C CYS A 6 0.07 -10.23 2.55
N THR A 7 0.05 -11.14 1.59
CA THR A 7 1.03 -11.17 0.50
C THR A 7 0.31 -11.30 -0.82
N GLY A 8 0.88 -10.71 -1.86
CA GLY A 8 0.26 -10.77 -3.16
C GLY A 8 0.99 -9.96 -4.22
N THR A 9 0.23 -9.38 -5.13
CA THR A 9 0.76 -8.63 -6.25
C THR A 9 0.12 -7.25 -6.34
N SER A 10 0.89 -6.28 -6.86
CA SER A 10 0.49 -4.90 -7.02
C SER A 10 0.62 -4.47 -8.47
N LYS A 11 -0.38 -3.72 -8.96
CA LYS A 11 -0.38 -3.10 -10.30
C LYS A 11 -0.81 -1.65 -10.14
N ILE A 12 0.14 -0.74 -10.27
CA ILE A 12 -0.10 0.70 -10.12
C ILE A 12 0.19 1.39 -11.44
N GLU A 13 -0.70 2.28 -11.85
CA GLU A 13 -0.54 3.11 -13.04
C GLU A 13 -0.40 4.58 -12.66
N SER A 14 0.57 5.24 -13.27
CA SER A 14 0.85 6.66 -13.10
C SER A 14 1.53 7.17 -14.37
N ASP A 15 1.96 8.43 -14.38
CA ASP A 15 2.73 8.98 -15.51
C ASP A 15 4.24 8.67 -15.42
N GLY A 16 4.64 7.85 -14.43
CA GLY A 16 6.04 7.54 -14.16
C GLY A 16 6.76 8.67 -13.42
N LEU A 17 7.94 8.35 -12.87
CA LEU A 17 8.76 9.34 -12.20
C LEU A 17 9.49 10.23 -13.20
N LYS A 18 9.61 11.51 -12.87
CA LYS A 18 10.32 12.51 -13.67
C LYS A 18 11.53 13.04 -12.91
N GLU A 19 12.48 13.63 -13.60
CA GLU A 19 13.69 14.16 -12.96
C GLU A 19 13.38 15.26 -11.95
N GLN A 20 12.40 16.12 -12.25
CA GLN A 20 11.96 17.16 -11.33
C GLN A 20 10.67 16.74 -10.63
N PRO A 21 10.46 17.17 -9.37
CA PRO A 21 9.21 16.92 -8.69
C PRO A 21 8.02 17.40 -9.52
N THR A 22 7.06 16.52 -9.74
CA THR A 22 5.92 16.79 -10.61
C THR A 22 4.65 16.29 -9.93
N PRO A 23 3.62 17.16 -9.77
CA PRO A 23 2.34 16.73 -9.23
C PRO A 23 1.70 15.68 -10.14
N GLN A 24 1.29 14.56 -9.55
CA GLN A 24 0.70 13.44 -10.27
C GLN A 24 -0.36 12.76 -9.41
N THR A 25 -1.28 12.08 -10.08
CA THR A 25 -2.16 11.12 -9.45
C THR A 25 -1.81 9.72 -9.93
N TYR A 26 -2.09 8.72 -9.11
CA TYR A 26 -1.91 7.33 -9.50
C TYR A 26 -3.04 6.49 -8.94
N LYS A 27 -3.27 5.35 -9.60
CA LYS A 27 -4.28 4.40 -9.20
C LYS A 27 -3.87 2.99 -9.59
N GLY A 28 -4.47 2.02 -8.94
CA GLY A 28 -4.20 0.64 -9.27
C GLY A 28 -4.98 -0.32 -8.40
N THR A 29 -4.56 -1.57 -8.45
CA THR A 29 -5.17 -2.65 -7.69
C THR A 29 -4.08 -3.51 -7.08
N ARG A 30 -4.42 -4.16 -5.97
CA ARG A 30 -3.60 -5.19 -5.36
C ARG A 30 -4.46 -6.40 -5.03
N SER A 31 -3.90 -7.58 -5.23
CA SER A 31 -4.56 -8.84 -4.92
C SER A 31 -3.71 -9.54 -3.88
N TYR A 32 -4.31 -9.83 -2.72
CA TYR A 32 -3.62 -10.44 -1.60
C TYR A 32 -4.22 -11.78 -1.21
N VAL A 33 -3.41 -12.58 -0.54
CA VAL A 33 -3.88 -13.65 0.35
C VAL A 33 -3.49 -13.24 1.76
N CYS A 34 -4.47 -13.11 2.64
CA CYS A 34 -4.28 -12.64 4.01
C CYS A 34 -4.55 -13.75 5.02
N SER A 35 -3.82 -13.74 6.13
CA SER A 35 -4.00 -14.67 7.24
C SER A 35 -3.79 -13.95 8.58
N GLY A 36 -4.19 -14.59 9.65
CA GLY A 36 -4.07 -14.00 11.00
C GLY A 36 -5.28 -13.15 11.40
N GLY A 37 -5.13 -12.35 12.45
CA GLY A 37 -6.24 -11.56 12.98
C GLY A 37 -7.41 -12.43 13.40
N ASP A 38 -8.60 -12.11 12.90
CA ASP A 38 -9.83 -12.88 13.09
C ASP A 38 -10.15 -13.79 11.89
N LEU A 39 -9.22 -13.91 10.93
CA LEU A 39 -9.40 -14.79 9.78
C LEU A 39 -9.22 -16.25 10.19
N LEU A 40 -10.19 -17.09 9.86
CA LEU A 40 -10.16 -18.52 10.21
C LEU A 40 -9.22 -19.33 9.33
N ALA A 41 -8.92 -18.83 8.13
CA ALA A 41 -8.05 -19.47 7.15
C ALA A 41 -7.47 -18.41 6.21
N PRO A 42 -6.41 -18.74 5.45
CA PRO A 42 -5.92 -17.84 4.40
C PRO A 42 -7.04 -17.44 3.46
N THR A 43 -7.14 -16.15 3.16
CA THR A 43 -8.29 -15.55 2.49
C THR A 43 -7.84 -14.60 1.41
N ALA A 44 -8.43 -14.70 0.22
CA ALA A 44 -8.19 -13.77 -0.86
C ALA A 44 -8.85 -12.41 -0.54
N VAL A 45 -8.09 -11.33 -0.69
CA VAL A 45 -8.55 -9.96 -0.42
C VAL A 45 -8.10 -9.07 -1.58
N GLU A 46 -9.06 -8.37 -2.16
CA GLU A 46 -8.76 -7.41 -3.23
C GLU A 46 -8.69 -6.00 -2.68
N SER A 47 -7.84 -5.18 -3.28
CA SER A 47 -7.75 -3.78 -2.90
C SER A 47 -7.70 -2.85 -4.09
N VAL A 48 -8.17 -1.62 -3.86
CA VAL A 48 -8.08 -0.52 -4.80
C VAL A 48 -7.15 0.52 -4.20
N VAL A 49 -6.22 1.00 -5.01
CA VAL A 49 -5.20 1.97 -4.59
C VAL A 49 -5.37 3.25 -5.39
N GLU A 50 -5.34 4.37 -4.71
CA GLU A 50 -5.30 5.69 -5.35
C GLU A 50 -4.43 6.61 -4.52
N GLY A 51 -3.86 7.62 -5.16
CA GLY A 51 -3.03 8.56 -4.44
C GLY A 51 -2.62 9.76 -5.25
N THR A 52 -1.98 10.68 -4.55
CA THR A 52 -1.40 11.88 -5.11
C THR A 52 0.09 11.92 -4.75
N ALA A 53 0.89 12.41 -5.67
CA ALA A 53 2.32 12.46 -5.48
C ALA A 53 2.88 13.77 -6.01
N ASN A 54 4.01 14.17 -5.44
CA ASN A 54 4.89 15.20 -5.99
C ASN A 54 6.31 14.63 -5.95
N SER A 55 6.50 13.54 -6.68
CA SER A 55 7.73 12.73 -6.65
C SER A 55 8.65 13.05 -7.80
N SER A 56 9.94 12.71 -7.61
CA SER A 56 10.96 12.77 -8.66
C SER A 56 11.68 11.44 -8.76
N CYS A 57 12.62 11.33 -9.68
CA CYS A 57 13.43 10.12 -9.85
C CYS A 57 14.30 9.80 -8.63
N THR A 58 14.50 10.76 -7.72
CA THR A 58 15.34 10.57 -6.54
C THR A 58 14.58 10.56 -5.23
N LYS A 59 13.29 10.92 -5.24
CA LYS A 59 12.49 10.98 -4.01
C LYS A 59 11.04 10.65 -4.29
N LEU A 60 10.50 9.72 -3.49
CA LEU A 60 9.06 9.48 -3.43
C LEU A 60 8.44 10.39 -2.37
N SER A 61 7.51 11.24 -2.79
CA SER A 61 6.70 12.08 -1.93
C SER A 61 5.26 11.91 -2.35
N ALA A 62 4.47 11.21 -1.54
CA ALA A 62 3.13 10.80 -1.95
C ALA A 62 2.24 10.54 -0.73
N THR A 63 0.94 10.56 -0.96
CA THR A 63 -0.05 10.04 -0.02
C THR A 63 -0.89 9.01 -0.75
N THR A 64 -0.87 7.79 -0.26
CA THR A 64 -1.62 6.67 -0.83
C THR A 64 -2.82 6.37 0.04
N ARG A 65 -3.95 6.14 -0.61
CA ARG A 65 -5.13 5.55 0.04
C ARG A 65 -5.41 4.21 -0.60
N GLU A 66 -5.48 3.19 0.25
CA GLU A 66 -5.77 1.83 -0.18
C GLU A 66 -7.03 1.34 0.52
N THR A 67 -7.98 0.77 -0.24
CA THR A 67 -9.22 0.23 0.32
C THR A 67 -9.23 -1.27 0.09
N LEU A 68 -9.14 -2.03 1.18
CA LEU A 68 -9.27 -3.49 1.17
C LEU A 68 -10.74 -3.87 1.29
N THR A 69 -11.17 -4.84 0.51
CA THR A 69 -12.52 -5.43 0.63
C THR A 69 -12.38 -6.84 1.15
N TRP A 70 -12.96 -7.08 2.33
CA TRP A 70 -12.94 -8.38 2.99
C TRP A 70 -14.08 -9.27 2.47
N PRO A 71 -13.98 -10.61 2.64
CA PRO A 71 -15.00 -11.53 2.11
C PRO A 71 -16.42 -11.31 2.65
N ASP A 72 -16.54 -10.75 3.84
CA ASP A 72 -17.84 -10.43 4.45
C ASP A 72 -18.45 -9.13 3.90
N GLY A 73 -17.80 -8.48 2.94
CA GLY A 73 -18.25 -7.23 2.34
C GLY A 73 -17.81 -5.97 3.10
N THR A 74 -17.22 -6.11 4.27
CA THR A 74 -16.66 -4.95 4.99
C THR A 74 -15.38 -4.48 4.33
N THR A 75 -15.01 -3.23 4.57
CA THR A 75 -13.81 -2.63 3.99
C THR A 75 -12.89 -2.06 5.07
N SER A 76 -11.62 -1.92 4.71
CA SER A 76 -10.64 -1.19 5.51
C SER A 76 -10.01 -0.12 4.62
N GLU A 77 -10.14 1.15 5.02
CA GLU A 77 -9.47 2.25 4.35
C GLU A 77 -8.16 2.56 5.05
N ILE A 78 -7.07 2.52 4.29
CA ILE A 78 -5.71 2.69 4.80
C ILE A 78 -5.14 3.95 4.17
N GLU A 79 -4.51 4.78 5.00
CA GLU A 79 -3.78 5.96 4.54
C GLU A 79 -2.30 5.78 4.83
N ILE A 80 -1.48 5.94 3.79
CA ILE A 80 -0.05 5.73 3.84
C ILE A 80 0.65 6.98 3.29
N PRO A 81 1.21 7.84 4.16
CA PRO A 81 2.08 8.92 3.70
C PRO A 81 3.45 8.34 3.34
N ILE A 82 4.03 8.80 2.25
CA ILE A 82 5.32 8.31 1.76
C ILE A 82 6.26 9.50 1.56
N GLU A 83 7.40 9.45 2.25
CA GLU A 83 8.50 10.41 2.11
C GLU A 83 9.79 9.61 2.21
N VAL A 84 10.30 9.15 1.08
CA VAL A 84 11.52 8.33 1.06
C VAL A 84 12.43 8.72 -0.10
N ALA A 85 13.74 8.68 0.15
CA ALA A 85 14.73 8.77 -0.92
C ALA A 85 14.74 7.47 -1.72
N ILE A 86 14.89 7.58 -3.04
CA ILE A 86 15.00 6.41 -3.91
C ILE A 86 16.45 6.01 -4.00
N GLU A 87 16.78 4.84 -3.43
CA GLU A 87 18.13 4.29 -3.48
C GLU A 87 18.38 3.63 -4.84
N PRO A 88 19.54 3.88 -5.49
CA PRO A 88 19.88 3.22 -6.74
C PRO A 88 19.86 1.69 -6.60
N GLY A 89 19.16 1.01 -7.49
CA GLY A 89 19.05 -0.44 -7.49
C GLY A 89 18.01 -1.02 -6.53
N ALA A 90 17.32 -0.20 -5.77
CA ALA A 90 16.23 -0.68 -4.92
C ALA A 90 15.09 -1.24 -5.76
N VAL A 91 14.56 -2.41 -5.39
CA VAL A 91 13.47 -3.07 -6.10
C VAL A 91 12.13 -2.90 -5.37
N ASP A 92 12.17 -2.60 -4.09
CA ASP A 92 10.99 -2.36 -3.27
C ASP A 92 11.24 -1.27 -2.23
N VAL A 93 10.16 -0.82 -1.62
CA VAL A 93 10.20 0.15 -0.53
C VAL A 93 9.21 -0.26 0.55
N ARG A 94 9.62 -0.07 1.81
CA ARG A 94 8.79 -0.32 2.98
C ARG A 94 8.21 1.00 3.46
N VAL A 95 6.88 1.03 3.63
CA VAL A 95 6.13 2.21 4.02
C VAL A 95 5.20 1.87 5.19
N THR A 96 4.82 2.87 5.96
CA THR A 96 3.93 2.70 7.11
C THR A 96 2.75 3.63 7.02
N GLY A 97 1.63 3.19 7.57
CA GLY A 97 0.40 3.97 7.58
C GLY A 97 -0.55 3.52 8.68
N THR A 98 -1.81 3.87 8.52
CA THR A 98 -2.85 3.62 9.51
C THR A 98 -4.14 3.21 8.81
N VAL A 99 -4.90 2.32 9.44
CA VAL A 99 -6.29 2.06 9.03
C VAL A 99 -7.13 3.20 9.59
N VAL A 100 -7.65 4.05 8.71
CA VAL A 100 -8.36 5.27 9.12
C VAL A 100 -9.87 5.06 9.23
N LYS A 101 -10.40 4.00 8.60
CA LYS A 101 -11.83 3.74 8.61
C LYS A 101 -12.12 2.27 8.34
N GLY A 102 -13.23 1.77 8.90
CA GLY A 102 -13.73 0.42 8.64
C GLY A 102 -13.11 -0.63 9.54
N LYS A 103 -13.02 -1.86 9.01
CA LYS A 103 -12.47 -2.98 9.77
C LYS A 103 -11.01 -2.73 10.14
N TYR A 104 -10.64 -2.98 11.37
CA TYR A 104 -9.34 -2.71 12.00
C TYR A 104 -8.97 -1.23 12.12
N ALA A 105 -9.95 -0.33 12.07
CA ALA A 105 -9.70 1.11 12.23
C ALA A 105 -8.87 1.40 13.50
N GLY A 106 -7.89 2.31 13.37
CA GLY A 106 -6.93 2.61 14.41
C GLY A 106 -5.69 1.72 14.39
N GLY A 107 -5.70 0.64 13.61
CA GLY A 107 -4.56 -0.24 13.47
C GLY A 107 -3.41 0.37 12.69
N GLY A 108 -2.18 -0.04 13.02
CA GLY A 108 -0.98 0.33 12.26
C GLY A 108 -0.80 -0.57 11.04
N VAL A 109 -0.21 -0.02 9.99
CA VAL A 109 0.04 -0.74 8.74
C VAL A 109 1.50 -0.62 8.37
N THR A 110 2.12 -1.75 8.01
CA THR A 110 3.42 -1.76 7.35
C THR A 110 3.22 -2.43 5.99
N SER A 111 3.68 -1.78 4.93
CA SER A 111 3.51 -2.28 3.57
C SER A 111 4.85 -2.27 2.84
N THR A 112 5.11 -3.33 2.07
CA THR A 112 6.24 -3.40 1.14
C THR A 112 5.67 -3.40 -0.27
N ILE A 113 6.08 -2.44 -1.07
CA ILE A 113 5.55 -2.22 -2.41
C ILE A 113 6.68 -2.17 -3.43
N PRO A 114 6.42 -2.47 -4.71
CA PRO A 114 7.42 -2.31 -5.76
C PRO A 114 7.87 -0.86 -5.85
N MET A 115 9.17 -0.65 -6.07
CA MET A 115 9.73 0.69 -6.25
C MET A 115 9.39 1.20 -7.65
N PRO A 116 8.77 2.39 -7.79
CA PRO A 116 8.57 3.02 -9.09
C PRO A 116 9.91 3.36 -9.74
N ARG A 117 9.93 3.33 -11.06
CA ARG A 117 11.13 3.63 -11.84
C ARG A 117 11.05 5.01 -12.46
N CYS A 118 12.23 5.58 -12.72
CA CYS A 118 12.35 6.83 -13.46
C CYS A 118 11.95 6.61 -14.93
N GLY A 119 11.09 7.50 -15.43
CA GLY A 119 10.63 7.46 -16.82
C GLY A 119 9.57 6.39 -17.09
N PRO A 120 9.18 6.22 -18.36
CA PRO A 120 8.27 5.16 -18.77
C PRO A 120 8.92 3.77 -18.62
N PRO A 121 8.13 2.70 -18.46
CA PRO A 121 6.67 2.71 -18.50
C PRO A 121 6.05 3.25 -17.22
N ALA A 122 4.80 3.73 -17.35
CA ALA A 122 4.04 4.31 -16.26
C ALA A 122 3.34 3.27 -15.38
N ARG A 123 3.60 1.99 -15.59
CA ARG A 123 3.02 0.89 -14.84
C ARG A 123 4.07 0.26 -13.95
N VAL A 124 3.74 0.10 -12.66
CA VAL A 124 4.59 -0.59 -11.70
C VAL A 124 3.86 -1.85 -11.24
N GLU A 125 4.44 -3.01 -11.59
CA GLU A 125 3.91 -4.31 -11.20
C GLU A 125 4.96 -5.08 -10.41
N GLY A 126 4.52 -5.82 -9.42
CA GLY A 126 5.41 -6.67 -8.65
C GLY A 126 4.78 -7.18 -7.37
N PRO A 127 5.59 -7.91 -6.57
CA PRO A 127 5.10 -8.43 -5.31
C PRO A 127 4.79 -7.31 -4.32
N ALA A 128 3.76 -7.52 -3.51
CA ALA A 128 3.38 -6.63 -2.43
C ALA A 128 3.13 -7.43 -1.16
N ALA A 129 3.41 -6.82 -0.02
CA ALA A 129 3.13 -7.41 1.28
C ALA A 129 2.62 -6.34 2.22
N MET A 130 1.75 -6.73 3.14
CA MET A 130 1.17 -5.81 4.11
C MET A 130 0.96 -6.53 5.43
N THR A 131 1.24 -5.86 6.53
CA THR A 131 0.90 -6.30 7.86
C THR A 131 0.02 -5.25 8.51
N ILE A 132 -1.17 -5.66 8.98
CA ILE A 132 -2.05 -4.80 9.77
C ILE A 132 -1.94 -5.25 11.21
N THR A 133 -1.50 -4.36 12.09
CA THR A 133 -1.45 -4.59 13.53
C THR A 133 -2.67 -3.92 14.14
N PRO A 134 -3.68 -4.68 14.60
CA PRO A 134 -4.88 -4.08 15.17
C PRO A 134 -4.56 -3.18 16.36
N ALA A 135 -5.38 -2.15 16.57
CA ALA A 135 -5.24 -1.28 17.72
C ALA A 135 -5.39 -2.09 19.01
N ALA A 136 -4.57 -1.76 20.02
CA ALA A 136 -4.67 -2.41 21.31
C ALA A 136 -6.04 -2.10 21.95
N PRO A 137 -6.67 -3.08 22.63
CA PRO A 137 -7.91 -2.82 23.36
C PRO A 137 -7.69 -1.70 24.39
N VAL A 138 -8.65 -0.80 24.49
CA VAL A 138 -8.65 0.21 25.54
C VAL A 138 -9.02 -0.47 26.84
N ALA A 139 -8.12 -0.40 27.82
CA ALA A 139 -8.34 -1.00 29.13
C ALA A 139 -9.25 -0.13 29.98
#